data_e1439e8f1f6f20536f670044285f260e
#
_entry.id   e1439e8f1f6f20536f670044285f260e
#
_cell.length_a   1.000
_cell.length_b   1.000
_cell.length_c   1.000
_cell.angle_alpha   90.00
_cell.angle_beta   90.00
_cell.angle_gamma   90.00
#
_symmetry.space_group_name_H-M   'P 1'
#
loop_
_entity.id
_entity.type
_entity.pdbx_description
1 polymer ?
#
loop_
_entity_poly.entity_id
_entity_poly.type
_entity_poly.pdbx_seq_one_letter_code
_entity_poly.pdbx_strand_id
1 'polypeptide(L)'
;KIFDGNSKFDVSVVPTGNWRGMVMRTDTAPFDNPKVRKAVRLAVDRQELVDLVMGGAATVACDTPVAPSDQYRLDMKCPQDIKQAKKLLKEAGYPNGIEMVIHVSTKEPTWPTIGEVVQQQLAKAGIKAEVKMTPSKSYWKETWMKKPVAMTRWNERPADSALHEIYHSGAKWNESYFKNPDFDKNLSNARGELDFAKRKAAYQNAQKTLWEESGTMIP
;
A
#
# COMPACT_ATOMS: atom_id res chain seq x y z
N LYS A 1 -3.48 -24.00 9.77
CA LYS A 1 -2.48 -24.90 10.43
C LYS A 1 -3.08 -25.79 11.53
N ILE A 2 -4.06 -25.34 12.32
CA ILE A 2 -4.68 -26.16 13.39
C ILE A 2 -5.51 -27.30 12.79
N PHE A 3 -6.09 -27.10 11.62
CA PHE A 3 -6.97 -28.06 10.96
C PHE A 3 -6.31 -28.79 9.78
N ASP A 4 -5.09 -28.37 9.40
CA ASP A 4 -4.36 -29.00 8.29
C ASP A 4 -4.05 -30.47 8.63
N GLY A 5 -4.40 -31.37 7.71
CA GLY A 5 -4.20 -32.82 7.88
C GLY A 5 -5.23 -33.53 8.76
N ASN A 6 -6.23 -32.84 9.29
CA ASN A 6 -7.32 -33.44 10.02
C ASN A 6 -8.47 -33.80 9.06
N SER A 7 -8.69 -35.09 8.81
CA SER A 7 -9.69 -35.59 7.86
C SER A 7 -11.15 -35.22 8.18
N LYS A 8 -11.41 -34.61 9.34
CA LYS A 8 -12.73 -34.10 9.72
C LYS A 8 -13.03 -32.70 9.21
N PHE A 9 -12.04 -32.04 8.62
CA PHE A 9 -12.16 -30.67 8.16
C PHE A 9 -11.64 -30.53 6.73
N ASP A 10 -12.42 -29.84 5.91
CA ASP A 10 -11.97 -29.31 4.62
C ASP A 10 -11.44 -27.89 4.84
N VAL A 11 -10.17 -27.66 4.55
CA VAL A 11 -9.55 -26.32 4.65
C VAL A 11 -9.48 -25.71 3.26
N SER A 12 -10.33 -24.73 3.00
CA SER A 12 -10.31 -23.96 1.75
C SER A 12 -9.67 -22.59 1.97
N VAL A 13 -8.64 -22.26 1.17
CA VAL A 13 -8.03 -20.95 1.13
C VAL A 13 -8.60 -20.19 -0.06
N VAL A 14 -9.40 -19.17 0.22
CA VAL A 14 -10.07 -18.36 -0.82
C VAL A 14 -9.40 -17.00 -0.89
N PRO A 15 -8.87 -16.58 -2.07
CA PRO A 15 -8.36 -15.23 -2.25
C PRO A 15 -9.47 -14.20 -2.01
N THR A 16 -9.14 -13.15 -1.30
CA THR A 16 -10.04 -12.00 -1.11
C THR A 16 -9.34 -10.72 -1.59
N GLY A 17 -10.10 -9.66 -1.87
CA GLY A 17 -9.56 -8.34 -2.15
C GLY A 17 -9.24 -7.53 -0.89
N ASN A 18 -9.28 -8.14 0.29
CA ASN A 18 -8.88 -7.48 1.53
C ASN A 18 -7.37 -7.25 1.53
N TRP A 19 -6.93 -6.05 1.87
CA TRP A 19 -5.51 -5.75 1.90
C TRP A 19 -5.07 -5.05 3.19
N ARG A 20 -3.81 -5.16 3.48
CA ARG A 20 -3.10 -4.47 4.54
C ARG A 20 -1.93 -3.72 3.93
N GLY A 21 -1.64 -2.54 4.44
CA GLY A 21 -0.59 -1.73 3.86
C GLY A 21 -0.04 -0.70 4.84
N MET A 22 0.98 0.00 4.37
CA MET A 22 1.58 1.14 5.03
C MET A 22 1.27 2.39 4.22
N VAL A 23 0.81 3.43 4.88
CA VAL A 23 0.48 4.71 4.26
C VAL A 23 1.47 5.77 4.71
N MET A 24 2.05 6.49 3.75
CA MET A 24 2.85 7.69 3.92
C MET A 24 2.00 8.90 3.54
N ARG A 25 1.92 9.90 4.41
CA ARG A 25 1.20 11.15 4.12
C ARG A 25 1.97 11.98 3.10
N THR A 26 1.32 12.29 1.98
CA THR A 26 1.93 13.03 0.87
C THR A 26 1.99 14.55 1.12
N ASP A 27 1.39 15.01 2.20
CA ASP A 27 1.39 16.41 2.65
C ASP A 27 2.43 16.68 3.77
N THR A 28 3.30 15.73 4.05
CA THR A 28 4.26 15.79 5.16
C THR A 28 5.65 15.37 4.70
N ALA A 29 6.66 16.24 4.93
CA ALA A 29 8.06 15.90 4.63
C ALA A 29 8.54 14.67 5.44
N PRO A 30 9.40 13.81 4.88
CA PRO A 30 9.96 13.89 3.51
C PRO A 30 9.06 13.23 2.45
N PHE A 31 7.86 12.77 2.85
CA PHE A 31 6.94 12.03 1.98
C PHE A 31 6.10 12.91 1.05
N ASP A 32 6.19 14.24 1.15
CA ASP A 32 5.70 15.20 0.17
C ASP A 32 6.41 15.05 -1.18
N ASN A 33 7.66 14.56 -1.17
CA ASN A 33 8.40 14.25 -2.39
C ASN A 33 8.04 12.85 -2.95
N PRO A 34 7.49 12.74 -4.17
CA PRO A 34 7.11 11.46 -4.77
C PRO A 34 8.29 10.51 -4.98
N LYS A 35 9.51 11.01 -5.19
CA LYS A 35 10.71 10.17 -5.31
C LYS A 35 11.02 9.44 -4.01
N VAL A 36 10.81 10.09 -2.87
CA VAL A 36 10.98 9.46 -1.55
C VAL A 36 9.96 8.34 -1.35
N ARG A 37 8.69 8.61 -1.63
CA ARG A 37 7.64 7.58 -1.52
C ARG A 37 7.91 6.38 -2.43
N LYS A 38 8.33 6.64 -3.67
CA LYS A 38 8.71 5.59 -4.63
C LYS A 38 9.92 4.81 -4.14
N ALA A 39 10.93 5.47 -3.58
CA ALA A 39 12.11 4.82 -3.01
C ALA A 39 11.74 3.87 -1.85
N VAL A 40 10.88 4.31 -0.94
CA VAL A 40 10.36 3.46 0.15
C VAL A 40 9.66 2.23 -0.42
N ARG A 41 8.79 2.37 -1.41
CA ARG A 41 8.07 1.24 -2.01
C ARG A 41 8.97 0.29 -2.79
N LEU A 42 9.98 0.80 -3.50
CA LEU A 42 10.96 -0.03 -4.22
C LEU A 42 11.91 -0.79 -3.28
N ALA A 43 12.09 -0.32 -2.06
CA ALA A 43 12.93 -1.01 -1.07
C ALA A 43 12.24 -2.24 -0.45
N VAL A 44 10.94 -2.45 -0.69
CA VAL A 44 10.15 -3.54 -0.10
C VAL A 44 10.07 -4.74 -1.04
N ASP A 45 10.52 -5.90 -0.55
CA ASP A 45 10.25 -7.21 -1.14
C ASP A 45 8.88 -7.71 -0.67
N ARG A 46 7.91 -7.64 -1.54
CA ARG A 46 6.52 -7.98 -1.21
C ARG A 46 6.29 -9.47 -1.13
N GLN A 47 7.05 -10.26 -1.90
CA GLN A 47 6.94 -11.72 -1.83
C GLN A 47 7.47 -12.22 -0.48
N GLU A 48 8.61 -11.71 -0.02
CA GLU A 48 9.13 -12.02 1.32
C GLU A 48 8.11 -11.66 2.43
N LEU A 49 7.40 -10.52 2.30
CA LEU A 49 6.31 -10.17 3.21
C LEU A 49 5.16 -11.18 3.20
N VAL A 50 4.71 -11.60 2.02
CA VAL A 50 3.64 -12.62 1.88
C VAL A 50 4.07 -13.93 2.51
N ASP A 51 5.29 -14.37 2.27
CA ASP A 51 5.79 -15.65 2.77
C ASP A 51 5.97 -15.63 4.30
N LEU A 52 6.58 -14.60 4.84
CA LEU A 52 6.88 -14.49 6.28
C LEU A 52 5.64 -14.18 7.12
N VAL A 53 4.77 -13.29 6.66
CA VAL A 53 3.64 -12.80 7.43
C VAL A 53 2.39 -13.63 7.23
N MET A 54 2.14 -14.06 6.01
CA MET A 54 0.91 -14.79 5.62
C MET A 54 1.14 -16.29 5.37
N GLY A 55 2.39 -16.77 5.50
CA GLY A 55 2.74 -18.15 5.22
C GLY A 55 2.42 -18.57 3.78
N GLY A 56 2.55 -17.66 2.84
CA GLY A 56 2.22 -17.87 1.44
C GLY A 56 0.72 -17.83 1.11
N ALA A 57 -0.15 -17.60 2.09
CA ALA A 57 -1.61 -17.59 1.89
C ALA A 57 -2.16 -16.22 1.49
N ALA A 58 -1.42 -15.46 0.68
CA ALA A 58 -1.86 -14.19 0.12
C ALA A 58 -1.28 -13.99 -1.29
N THR A 59 -1.82 -13.02 -2.01
CA THR A 59 -1.33 -12.62 -3.33
C THR A 59 -0.67 -11.25 -3.23
N VAL A 60 0.47 -11.08 -3.89
CA VAL A 60 1.15 -9.79 -3.98
C VAL A 60 0.26 -8.78 -4.70
N ALA A 61 -0.02 -7.66 -4.06
CA ALA A 61 -0.93 -6.64 -4.59
C ALA A 61 -0.24 -5.59 -5.47
N CYS A 62 1.08 -5.42 -5.33
CA CYS A 62 1.84 -4.39 -6.08
C CYS A 62 1.27 -2.98 -5.93
N ASP A 63 0.94 -2.56 -4.73
CA ASP A 63 0.43 -1.23 -4.38
C ASP A 63 -0.94 -0.86 -5.03
N THR A 64 -1.64 -1.83 -5.64
CA THR A 64 -3.01 -1.58 -6.10
C THR A 64 -4.05 -2.02 -5.06
N PRO A 65 -5.05 -1.17 -4.76
CA PRO A 65 -6.15 -1.51 -3.86
C PRO A 65 -7.24 -2.34 -4.54
N VAL A 66 -7.12 -2.58 -5.84
CA VAL A 66 -8.12 -3.30 -6.64
C VAL A 66 -7.89 -4.80 -6.52
N ALA A 67 -8.95 -5.54 -6.20
CA ALA A 67 -8.91 -6.98 -5.98
C ALA A 67 -8.37 -7.77 -7.19
N PRO A 68 -7.68 -8.89 -6.98
CA PRO A 68 -7.20 -9.74 -8.08
C PRO A 68 -8.30 -10.22 -9.03
N SER A 69 -9.51 -10.41 -8.51
CA SER A 69 -10.70 -10.85 -9.25
C SER A 69 -11.43 -9.74 -10.01
N ASP A 70 -11.09 -8.46 -9.76
CA ASP A 70 -11.78 -7.34 -10.38
C ASP A 70 -11.38 -7.17 -11.85
N GLN A 71 -12.37 -7.03 -12.73
CA GLN A 71 -12.18 -6.89 -14.18
C GLN A 71 -11.38 -5.65 -14.60
N TYR A 72 -11.29 -4.65 -13.73
CA TYR A 72 -10.56 -3.39 -13.97
C TYR A 72 -9.15 -3.41 -13.38
N ARG A 73 -8.75 -4.51 -12.72
CA ARG A 73 -7.40 -4.60 -12.15
C ARG A 73 -6.33 -4.40 -13.21
N LEU A 74 -5.31 -3.65 -12.82
CA LEU A 74 -4.05 -3.54 -13.56
C LEU A 74 -3.03 -4.50 -12.95
N ASP A 75 -2.62 -5.51 -13.70
CA ASP A 75 -1.53 -6.38 -13.28
C ASP A 75 -0.19 -5.70 -13.50
N MET A 76 0.52 -5.51 -12.42
CA MET A 76 1.83 -4.86 -12.40
C MET A 76 2.89 -5.76 -11.79
N LYS A 77 4.14 -5.54 -12.20
CA LYS A 77 5.32 -6.12 -11.54
C LYS A 77 5.92 -5.06 -10.63
N CYS A 78 6.22 -5.44 -9.42
CA CYS A 78 6.78 -4.55 -8.40
C CYS A 78 7.98 -5.19 -7.68
N PRO A 79 9.03 -5.58 -8.43
CA PRO A 79 10.21 -6.17 -7.82
C PRO A 79 10.87 -5.17 -6.87
N GLN A 80 11.54 -5.71 -5.84
CA GLN A 80 12.45 -4.91 -5.03
C GLN A 80 13.61 -4.39 -5.89
N ASP A 81 13.90 -3.09 -5.76
CA ASP A 81 15.06 -2.46 -6.40
C ASP A 81 15.75 -1.48 -5.45
N ILE A 82 16.66 -2.01 -4.66
CA ILE A 82 17.44 -1.24 -3.68
C ILE A 82 18.33 -0.20 -4.37
N LYS A 83 18.89 -0.51 -5.53
CA LYS A 83 19.75 0.42 -6.27
C LYS A 83 18.97 1.65 -6.73
N GLN A 84 17.79 1.41 -7.31
CA GLN A 84 16.92 2.50 -7.74
C GLN A 84 16.36 3.28 -6.55
N ALA A 85 16.03 2.63 -5.44
CA ALA A 85 15.60 3.28 -4.22
C ALA A 85 16.66 4.27 -3.72
N LYS A 86 17.93 3.87 -3.60
CA LYS A 86 19.03 4.74 -3.22
C LYS A 86 19.22 5.91 -4.20
N LYS A 87 19.11 5.64 -5.51
CA LYS A 87 19.23 6.68 -6.53
C LYS A 87 18.12 7.73 -6.37
N LEU A 88 16.86 7.32 -6.18
CA LEU A 88 15.74 8.22 -5.98
C LEU A 88 15.88 9.06 -4.69
N LEU A 89 16.35 8.47 -3.59
CA LEU A 89 16.64 9.21 -2.37
C LEU A 89 17.70 10.29 -2.60
N LYS A 90 18.80 9.96 -3.28
CA LYS A 90 19.85 10.95 -3.63
C LYS A 90 19.29 12.08 -4.50
N GLU A 91 18.49 11.75 -5.53
CA GLU A 91 17.83 12.73 -6.39
C GLU A 91 16.81 13.59 -5.66
N ALA A 92 16.23 13.08 -4.58
CA ALA A 92 15.31 13.80 -3.70
C ALA A 92 16.02 14.70 -2.66
N GLY A 93 17.37 14.73 -2.65
CA GLY A 93 18.15 15.52 -1.70
C GLY A 93 18.56 14.75 -0.42
N TYR A 94 18.37 13.44 -0.38
CA TYR A 94 18.69 12.58 0.77
C TYR A 94 19.79 11.55 0.42
N PRO A 95 21.02 11.98 0.12
CA PRO A 95 22.11 11.07 -0.28
C PRO A 95 22.52 10.08 0.82
N ASN A 96 22.26 10.42 2.08
CA ASN A 96 22.56 9.61 3.25
C ASN A 96 21.34 8.81 3.76
N GLY A 97 20.25 8.79 3.00
CA GLY A 97 19.00 8.17 3.39
C GLY A 97 18.09 9.08 4.21
N ILE A 98 17.03 8.49 4.77
CA ILE A 98 16.04 9.20 5.61
C ILE A 98 15.79 8.42 6.90
N GLU A 99 15.20 9.10 7.88
CA GLU A 99 14.62 8.48 9.06
C GLU A 99 13.10 8.53 9.02
N MET A 100 12.43 7.49 9.50
CA MET A 100 10.97 7.45 9.56
C MET A 100 10.47 6.60 10.73
N VAL A 101 9.25 6.85 11.17
CA VAL A 101 8.58 6.05 12.21
C VAL A 101 7.37 5.37 11.59
N ILE A 102 7.33 4.03 11.64
CA ILE A 102 6.21 3.22 11.20
C ILE A 102 5.32 2.95 12.41
N HIS A 103 4.15 3.58 12.46
CA HIS A 103 3.19 3.34 13.52
C HIS A 103 2.40 2.06 13.25
N VAL A 104 2.56 1.08 14.13
CA VAL A 104 1.86 -0.21 14.10
C VAL A 104 0.98 -0.38 15.34
N SER A 105 0.10 -1.38 15.32
CA SER A 105 -0.75 -1.68 16.48
C SER A 105 -1.16 -3.16 16.46
N THR A 106 -1.40 -3.73 17.64
CA THR A 106 -2.02 -5.05 17.80
C THR A 106 -3.52 -5.06 17.42
N LYS A 107 -4.06 -3.93 16.94
CA LYS A 107 -5.40 -3.85 16.35
C LYS A 107 -5.59 -4.86 15.21
N GLU A 108 -4.53 -5.07 14.43
CA GLU A 108 -4.40 -6.16 13.46
C GLU A 108 -3.17 -7.00 13.82
N PRO A 109 -3.33 -8.30 14.02
CA PRO A 109 -2.25 -9.16 14.50
C PRO A 109 -1.00 -9.18 13.60
N THR A 110 -1.16 -8.93 12.30
CA THR A 110 -0.05 -8.96 11.33
C THR A 110 0.73 -7.66 11.23
N TRP A 111 0.20 -6.53 11.70
CA TRP A 111 0.86 -5.23 11.50
C TRP A 111 2.24 -5.11 12.19
N PRO A 112 2.44 -5.60 13.43
CA PRO A 112 3.77 -5.56 14.04
C PRO A 112 4.81 -6.28 13.17
N THR A 113 4.52 -7.51 12.76
CA THR A 113 5.44 -8.30 11.93
C THR A 113 5.68 -7.67 10.56
N ILE A 114 4.64 -7.12 9.90
CA ILE A 114 4.83 -6.36 8.65
C ILE A 114 5.77 -5.18 8.90
N GLY A 115 5.58 -4.42 9.98
CA GLY A 115 6.43 -3.29 10.33
C GLY A 115 7.89 -3.69 10.52
N GLU A 116 8.16 -4.78 11.24
CA GLU A 116 9.50 -5.29 11.50
C GLU A 116 10.20 -5.79 10.22
N VAL A 117 9.51 -6.52 9.37
CA VAL A 117 10.07 -6.99 8.09
C VAL A 117 10.35 -5.80 7.17
N VAL A 118 9.42 -4.85 7.05
CA VAL A 118 9.61 -3.62 6.26
C VAL A 118 10.80 -2.81 6.80
N GLN A 119 10.94 -2.66 8.12
CA GLN A 119 12.08 -1.98 8.74
C GLN A 119 13.42 -2.57 8.28
N GLN A 120 13.54 -3.90 8.31
CA GLN A 120 14.76 -4.59 7.90
C GLN A 120 15.05 -4.40 6.40
N GLN A 121 14.03 -4.45 5.57
CA GLN A 121 14.17 -4.26 4.13
C GLN A 121 14.55 -2.82 3.78
N LEU A 122 13.94 -1.83 4.43
CA LEU A 122 14.22 -0.41 4.25
C LEU A 122 15.67 -0.05 4.60
N ALA A 123 16.24 -0.71 5.61
CA ALA A 123 17.64 -0.49 6.00
C ALA A 123 18.63 -0.78 4.85
N LYS A 124 18.33 -1.73 3.96
CA LYS A 124 19.13 -2.03 2.77
C LYS A 124 19.24 -0.84 1.82
N ALA A 125 18.22 0.04 1.81
CA ALA A 125 18.20 1.27 1.00
C ALA A 125 18.72 2.50 1.73
N GLY A 126 19.19 2.38 2.98
CA GLY A 126 19.65 3.50 3.81
C GLY A 126 18.50 4.24 4.51
N ILE A 127 17.32 3.65 4.57
CA ILE A 127 16.17 4.21 5.28
C ILE A 127 16.14 3.63 6.69
N LYS A 128 16.32 4.48 7.69
CA LYS A 128 16.25 4.10 9.10
C LYS A 128 14.80 4.20 9.57
N ALA A 129 14.12 3.07 9.66
CA ALA A 129 12.76 3.01 10.16
C ALA A 129 12.74 2.57 11.62
N GLU A 130 11.98 3.26 12.46
CA GLU A 130 11.60 2.85 13.81
C GLU A 130 10.18 2.26 13.76
N VAL A 131 9.97 1.06 14.29
CA VAL A 131 8.63 0.49 14.46
C VAL A 131 8.08 0.91 15.82
N LYS A 132 7.02 1.72 15.81
CA LYS A 132 6.41 2.25 17.03
C LYS A 132 5.05 1.64 17.29
N MET A 133 4.95 0.88 18.38
CA MET A 133 3.68 0.32 18.83
C MET A 133 2.73 1.40 19.34
N THR A 134 1.50 1.38 18.86
CA THR A 134 0.44 2.32 19.26
C THR A 134 -0.71 1.56 19.91
N PRO A 135 -1.32 2.11 20.98
CA PRO A 135 -2.44 1.45 21.66
C PRO A 135 -3.60 1.17 20.72
N SER A 136 -4.09 -0.07 20.72
CA SER A 136 -5.15 -0.51 19.79
C SER A 136 -6.48 0.24 19.98
N LYS A 137 -6.79 0.68 21.21
CA LYS A 137 -8.01 1.43 21.52
C LYS A 137 -8.04 2.83 20.89
N SER A 138 -6.89 3.49 20.83
CA SER A 138 -6.78 4.87 20.31
C SER A 138 -6.26 4.94 18.86
N TYR A 139 -5.89 3.82 18.25
CA TYR A 139 -5.23 3.79 16.95
C TYR A 139 -5.94 4.63 15.89
N TRP A 140 -7.24 4.37 15.67
CA TRP A 140 -8.02 5.08 14.66
C TRP A 140 -8.25 6.57 15.00
N LYS A 141 -8.24 6.91 16.29
CA LYS A 141 -8.45 8.30 16.74
C LYS A 141 -7.17 9.13 16.72
N GLU A 142 -6.01 8.53 17.04
CA GLU A 142 -4.77 9.28 17.33
C GLU A 142 -3.63 8.99 16.34
N THR A 143 -3.71 7.92 15.56
CA THR A 143 -2.65 7.49 14.66
C THR A 143 -3.07 7.54 13.20
N TRP A 144 -4.12 6.82 12.85
CA TRP A 144 -4.64 6.77 11.50
C TRP A 144 -4.99 8.18 10.98
N MET A 145 -4.55 8.50 9.77
CA MET A 145 -4.66 9.82 9.13
C MET A 145 -4.00 10.99 9.89
N LYS A 146 -3.28 10.73 10.99
CA LYS A 146 -2.64 11.79 11.80
C LYS A 146 -1.13 11.70 11.82
N LYS A 147 -0.60 10.47 11.82
CA LYS A 147 0.85 10.26 11.81
C LYS A 147 1.39 10.24 10.38
N PRO A 148 2.64 10.68 10.16
CA PRO A 148 3.26 10.69 8.84
C PRO A 148 3.26 9.33 8.16
N VAL A 149 3.49 8.26 8.94
CA VAL A 149 3.45 6.88 8.44
C VAL A 149 2.69 6.00 9.42
N ALA A 150 1.68 5.31 8.93
CA ALA A 150 0.85 4.42 9.71
C ALA A 150 0.41 3.19 8.91
N MET A 151 0.16 2.08 9.61
CA MET A 151 -0.44 0.91 8.99
C MET A 151 -1.93 1.13 8.75
N THR A 152 -2.44 0.47 7.72
CA THR A 152 -3.86 0.48 7.39
C THR A 152 -4.34 -0.87 6.91
N ARG A 153 -5.65 -1.04 6.86
CA ARG A 153 -6.32 -2.17 6.23
C ARG A 153 -7.63 -1.73 5.61
N TRP A 154 -7.99 -2.40 4.52
CA TRP A 154 -9.28 -2.22 3.87
C TRP A 154 -9.87 -3.58 3.51
N ASN A 155 -11.17 -3.65 3.63
CA ASN A 155 -11.92 -4.77 3.06
C ASN A 155 -12.03 -4.58 1.55
N GLU A 156 -12.24 -5.67 0.84
CA GLU A 156 -12.50 -5.67 -0.59
C GLU A 156 -13.59 -4.68 -0.98
N ARG A 157 -13.35 -3.98 -2.06
CA ARG A 157 -14.28 -3.05 -2.69
C ARG A 157 -14.16 -3.18 -4.21
N PRO A 158 -15.26 -2.96 -4.96
CA PRO A 158 -15.17 -2.77 -6.41
C PRO A 158 -14.16 -1.68 -6.76
N ALA A 159 -13.51 -1.79 -7.92
CA ALA A 159 -12.44 -0.89 -8.34
C ALA A 159 -12.78 0.58 -8.19
N ASP A 160 -13.99 0.99 -8.61
CA ASP A 160 -14.43 2.39 -8.47
C ASP A 160 -14.45 2.87 -7.02
N SER A 161 -15.06 2.09 -6.12
CA SER A 161 -15.11 2.44 -4.69
C SER A 161 -13.72 2.46 -4.06
N ALA A 162 -12.87 1.45 -4.35
CA ALA A 162 -11.52 1.39 -3.83
C ALA A 162 -10.67 2.59 -4.24
N LEU A 163 -10.77 2.99 -5.52
CA LEU A 163 -10.00 4.11 -6.04
C LEU A 163 -10.56 5.47 -5.59
N HIS A 164 -11.89 5.61 -5.55
CA HIS A 164 -12.50 6.88 -5.20
C HIS A 164 -12.49 7.16 -3.69
N GLU A 165 -12.94 6.23 -2.87
CA GLU A 165 -13.10 6.46 -1.43
C GLU A 165 -11.77 6.65 -0.70
N ILE A 166 -10.67 6.05 -1.23
CA ILE A 166 -9.37 6.01 -0.58
C ILE A 166 -8.39 7.02 -1.18
N TYR A 167 -8.52 7.39 -2.48
CA TYR A 167 -7.49 8.16 -3.17
C TYR A 167 -7.96 9.42 -3.88
N HIS A 168 -9.26 9.58 -4.17
CA HIS A 168 -9.75 10.83 -4.76
C HIS A 168 -9.40 12.01 -3.86
N SER A 169 -8.96 13.13 -4.43
CA SER A 169 -8.45 14.29 -3.69
C SER A 169 -9.43 14.85 -2.64
N GLY A 170 -10.74 14.73 -2.89
CA GLY A 170 -11.81 15.14 -1.98
C GLY A 170 -12.35 14.03 -1.09
N ALA A 171 -11.81 12.82 -1.14
CA ALA A 171 -12.36 11.69 -0.39
C ALA A 171 -12.07 11.82 1.11
N LYS A 172 -13.09 11.56 1.93
CA LYS A 172 -13.00 11.63 3.40
C LYS A 172 -11.96 10.67 3.97
N TRP A 173 -11.74 9.54 3.34
CA TRP A 173 -10.83 8.49 3.78
C TRP A 173 -9.55 8.41 2.94
N ASN A 174 -9.19 9.52 2.27
CA ASN A 174 -7.89 9.63 1.61
C ASN A 174 -6.79 9.76 2.68
N GLU A 175 -6.42 8.62 3.25
CA GLU A 175 -5.50 8.52 4.39
C GLU A 175 -4.05 8.93 4.06
N SER A 176 -3.70 8.89 2.78
CA SER A 176 -2.40 9.39 2.30
C SER A 176 -2.39 10.88 1.99
N TYR A 177 -3.53 11.55 2.01
CA TYR A 177 -3.68 12.96 1.57
C TYR A 177 -3.19 13.17 0.13
N PHE A 178 -3.23 12.11 -0.67
CA PHE A 178 -2.86 12.14 -2.07
C PHE A 178 -3.78 13.08 -2.86
N LYS A 179 -3.16 13.94 -3.66
CA LYS A 179 -3.87 14.87 -4.54
C LYS A 179 -3.22 14.85 -5.91
N ASN A 180 -3.96 14.42 -6.91
CA ASN A 180 -3.51 14.41 -8.29
C ASN A 180 -4.72 14.65 -9.22
N PRO A 181 -4.77 15.83 -9.90
CA PRO A 181 -5.90 16.18 -10.77
C PRO A 181 -6.09 15.22 -11.93
N ASP A 182 -5.02 14.65 -12.47
CA ASP A 182 -5.12 13.68 -13.58
C ASP A 182 -5.70 12.34 -13.09
N PHE A 183 -5.37 11.94 -11.87
CA PHE A 183 -6.00 10.79 -11.22
C PHE A 183 -7.50 11.01 -11.04
N ASP A 184 -7.90 12.14 -10.48
CA ASP A 184 -9.31 12.48 -10.25
C ASP A 184 -10.10 12.55 -11.56
N LYS A 185 -9.49 13.12 -12.62
CA LYS A 185 -10.06 13.17 -13.96
C LYS A 185 -10.23 11.78 -14.57
N ASN A 186 -9.23 10.90 -14.45
CA ASN A 186 -9.32 9.52 -14.93
C ASN A 186 -10.44 8.75 -14.22
N LEU A 187 -10.64 8.94 -12.92
CA LEU A 187 -11.76 8.34 -12.21
C LEU A 187 -13.11 8.87 -12.68
N SER A 188 -13.23 10.18 -12.86
CA SER A 188 -14.46 10.79 -13.37
C SER A 188 -14.80 10.30 -14.78
N ASN A 189 -13.81 10.20 -15.65
CA ASN A 189 -13.96 9.67 -17.00
C ASN A 189 -14.41 8.20 -16.98
N ALA A 190 -13.78 7.37 -16.11
CA ALA A 190 -14.13 5.96 -15.98
C ALA A 190 -15.60 5.76 -15.55
N ARG A 191 -16.09 6.60 -14.65
CA ARG A 191 -17.47 6.56 -14.17
C ARG A 191 -18.50 6.89 -15.25
N GLY A 192 -18.20 7.83 -16.13
CA GLY A 192 -19.09 8.26 -17.20
C GLY A 192 -18.96 7.44 -18.49
N GLU A 193 -17.95 6.58 -18.62
CA GLU A 193 -17.67 5.85 -19.85
C GLU A 193 -18.54 4.59 -19.96
N LEU A 194 -19.28 4.45 -21.06
CA LEU A 194 -20.14 3.29 -21.31
C LEU A 194 -19.40 2.15 -22.03
N ASP A 195 -18.41 2.48 -22.85
CA ASP A 195 -17.59 1.48 -23.53
C ASP A 195 -16.68 0.78 -22.49
N PHE A 196 -16.79 -0.55 -22.42
CA PHE A 196 -16.06 -1.32 -21.41
C PHE A 196 -14.54 -1.20 -21.57
N ALA A 197 -14.02 -1.22 -22.79
CA ALA A 197 -12.56 -1.18 -23.01
C ALA A 197 -11.98 0.17 -22.61
N LYS A 198 -12.66 1.26 -22.96
CA LYS A 198 -12.26 2.62 -22.58
C LYS A 198 -12.38 2.82 -21.06
N ARG A 199 -13.46 2.35 -20.44
CA ARG A 199 -13.64 2.39 -18.98
C ARG A 199 -12.54 1.62 -18.27
N LYS A 200 -12.23 0.41 -18.74
CA LYS A 200 -11.14 -0.39 -18.20
C LYS A 200 -9.79 0.34 -18.29
N ALA A 201 -9.48 0.91 -19.45
CA ALA A 201 -8.25 1.68 -19.63
C ALA A 201 -8.18 2.89 -18.68
N ALA A 202 -9.27 3.59 -18.44
CA ALA A 202 -9.31 4.72 -17.53
C ALA A 202 -9.02 4.30 -16.07
N TYR A 203 -9.64 3.22 -15.57
CA TYR A 203 -9.33 2.67 -14.24
C TYR A 203 -7.90 2.14 -14.15
N GLN A 204 -7.38 1.54 -15.19
CA GLN A 204 -5.99 1.07 -15.21
C GLN A 204 -4.99 2.24 -15.23
N ASN A 205 -5.29 3.33 -15.94
CA ASN A 205 -4.49 4.55 -15.89
C ASN A 205 -4.49 5.17 -14.48
N ALA A 206 -5.62 5.20 -13.80
CA ALA A 206 -5.69 5.65 -12.41
C ALA A 206 -4.81 4.78 -11.49
N GLN A 207 -4.86 3.46 -11.62
CA GLN A 207 -3.99 2.54 -10.85
C GLN A 207 -2.50 2.75 -11.15
N LYS A 208 -2.15 3.03 -12.41
CA LYS A 208 -0.77 3.36 -12.81
C LYS A 208 -0.29 4.64 -12.13
N THR A 209 -1.13 5.68 -12.08
CA THR A 209 -0.81 6.92 -11.36
C THR A 209 -0.59 6.67 -9.87
N LEU A 210 -1.42 5.84 -9.23
CA LEU A 210 -1.20 5.46 -7.84
C LEU A 210 0.12 4.72 -7.64
N TRP A 211 0.44 3.78 -8.53
CA TRP A 211 1.70 3.05 -8.46
C TRP A 211 2.92 3.98 -8.64
N GLU A 212 2.81 5.02 -9.44
CA GLU A 212 3.91 5.98 -9.61
C GLU A 212 4.03 6.95 -8.41
N GLU A 213 2.93 7.46 -7.90
CA GLU A 213 2.94 8.67 -7.08
C GLU A 213 2.31 8.55 -5.68
N SER A 214 1.50 7.53 -5.41
CA SER A 214 0.77 7.47 -4.14
C SER A 214 1.67 7.29 -2.92
N GLY A 215 1.10 7.59 -1.75
CA GLY A 215 1.73 7.33 -0.46
C GLY A 215 1.49 5.94 0.10
N THR A 216 0.79 5.06 -0.61
CA THR A 216 0.40 3.76 -0.07
C THR A 216 1.30 2.64 -0.61
N MET A 217 1.79 1.79 0.28
CA MET A 217 2.48 0.54 -0.02
C MET A 217 1.56 -0.61 0.38
N ILE A 218 1.16 -1.44 -0.59
CA ILE A 218 0.35 -2.64 -0.39
C ILE A 218 1.20 -3.82 -0.87
N PRO A 219 1.63 -4.69 0.04
CA PRO A 219 2.45 -5.85 -0.31
C PRO A 219 1.78 -6.79 -1.27
#